data_6b132a771d9eef88d6e7e6f485683249
#
_entry.id   6b132a771d9eef88d6e7e6f485683249
#
_cell.length_a   1.000
_cell.length_b   1.000
_cell.length_c   1.000
_cell.angle_alpha   90.00
_cell.angle_beta   90.00
_cell.angle_gamma   90.00
#
_symmetry.space_group_name_H-M   'P 1'
#
loop_
_entity.id
_entity.type
_entity.pdbx_description
1 polymer ?
#
loop_
_entity_poly.entity_id
_entity_poly.type
_entity_poly.pdbx_seq_one_letter_code
_entity_poly.pdbx_strand_id
1 'polypeptide(L)'
;MTALLETRDLTARYGDFQALFGVDLTLGEGETVAIIGANGAGKTTLMRSLSGVLRNGPDSIRFDGRGIGDLPADEVMAMGIAMVPEGRKLFPSLSVEENLQIGAYGRNTGGYWSLDTVYDLFPVLKERRSNPGTALSGGQQQMVAIGRALMSNPRVLLCDEISLGLAPVIIKDIYKAVPKIRASGASMIVVEQDIGQAMAVADRVYCMMEGRITLSGSPDALSREAIHNAYFGAAA
;
A
#
# COMPACT_ATOMS: atom_id res chain seq x y z
N MET A 1 4.40 11.34 19.21
CA MET A 1 4.51 9.90 18.92
C MET A 1 5.63 9.75 17.90
N THR A 2 6.51 8.78 18.06
CA THR A 2 7.56 8.48 17.07
C THR A 2 6.90 7.84 15.85
N ALA A 3 7.26 8.30 14.64
CA ALA A 3 6.76 7.72 13.41
C ALA A 3 7.30 6.29 13.24
N LEU A 4 6.45 5.35 12.82
CA LEU A 4 6.86 3.99 12.44
C LEU A 4 7.60 4.01 11.11
N LEU A 5 7.06 4.74 10.13
CA LEU A 5 7.67 4.97 8.81
C LEU A 5 7.63 6.46 8.50
N GLU A 6 8.73 7.01 8.03
CA GLU A 6 8.80 8.41 7.63
C GLU A 6 9.66 8.60 6.39
N THR A 7 9.33 9.60 5.59
CA THR A 7 10.19 10.13 4.53
C THR A 7 10.60 11.56 4.86
N ARG A 8 11.84 11.91 4.52
CA ARG A 8 12.42 13.25 4.74
C ARG A 8 13.06 13.74 3.46
N ASP A 9 12.52 14.81 2.92
CA ASP A 9 12.95 15.42 1.66
C ASP A 9 13.19 14.36 0.57
N LEU A 10 12.29 13.37 0.50
CA LEU A 10 12.46 12.22 -0.39
C LEU A 10 12.40 12.68 -1.85
N THR A 11 13.51 12.48 -2.56
CA THR A 11 13.60 12.66 -4.00
C THR A 11 13.78 11.32 -4.68
N ALA A 12 13.19 11.14 -5.87
CA ALA A 12 13.35 9.90 -6.64
C ALA A 12 13.45 10.20 -8.13
N ARG A 13 14.28 9.42 -8.82
CA ARG A 13 14.59 9.60 -10.24
C ARG A 13 14.56 8.28 -11.00
N TYR A 14 14.22 8.37 -12.29
CA TYR A 14 14.37 7.32 -13.28
C TYR A 14 15.34 7.85 -14.37
N GLY A 15 16.61 7.52 -14.25
CA GLY A 15 17.65 8.17 -15.06
C GLY A 15 17.65 9.69 -14.82
N ASP A 16 17.49 10.47 -15.88
CA ASP A 16 17.46 11.93 -15.80
C ASP A 16 16.10 12.50 -15.37
N PHE A 17 15.03 11.71 -15.45
CA PHE A 17 13.69 12.14 -15.08
C PHE A 17 13.49 12.08 -13.57
N GLN A 18 13.23 13.25 -12.95
CA GLN A 18 12.87 13.32 -11.53
C GLN A 18 11.36 13.19 -11.36
N ALA A 19 10.93 12.26 -10.50
CA ALA A 19 9.54 11.94 -10.26
C ALA A 19 9.05 12.38 -8.86
N LEU A 20 9.95 12.50 -7.87
CA LEU A 20 9.63 13.02 -6.54
C LEU A 20 10.54 14.20 -6.19
N PHE A 21 9.97 15.22 -5.57
CA PHE A 21 10.61 16.52 -5.33
C PHE A 21 10.48 16.94 -3.86
N GLY A 22 11.14 16.21 -2.96
CA GLY A 22 11.11 16.52 -1.53
C GLY A 22 9.77 16.13 -0.88
N VAL A 23 9.50 14.82 -0.82
CA VAL A 23 8.27 14.30 -0.22
C VAL A 23 8.51 14.00 1.25
N ASP A 24 7.76 14.68 2.12
CA ASP A 24 7.70 14.41 3.56
C ASP A 24 6.38 13.70 3.90
N LEU A 25 6.48 12.51 4.46
CA LEU A 25 5.35 11.69 4.89
C LEU A 25 5.70 11.01 6.20
N THR A 26 4.70 10.83 7.05
CA THR A 26 4.85 10.02 8.27
C THR A 26 3.71 9.03 8.39
N LEU A 27 3.98 7.87 8.99
CA LEU A 27 2.99 6.85 9.35
C LEU A 27 3.24 6.43 10.79
N GLY A 28 2.22 6.52 11.63
CA GLY A 28 2.24 6.02 13.00
C GLY A 28 1.93 4.52 13.11
N GLU A 29 2.18 3.92 14.25
CA GLU A 29 1.75 2.54 14.53
C GLU A 29 0.21 2.45 14.57
N GLY A 30 -0.34 1.44 13.88
CA GLY A 30 -1.78 1.20 13.75
C GLY A 30 -2.53 2.25 12.93
N GLU A 31 -1.83 3.23 12.34
CA GLU A 31 -2.41 4.28 11.50
C GLU A 31 -2.66 3.77 10.08
N THR A 32 -3.74 4.25 9.47
CA THR A 32 -3.96 4.15 8.02
C THR A 32 -3.83 5.53 7.39
N VAL A 33 -2.86 5.67 6.50
CA VAL A 33 -2.64 6.88 5.70
C VAL A 33 -3.11 6.63 4.28
N ALA A 34 -3.91 7.55 3.73
CA ALA A 34 -4.25 7.53 2.32
C ALA A 34 -3.41 8.55 1.53
N ILE A 35 -2.99 8.16 0.34
CA ILE A 35 -2.33 9.06 -0.62
C ILE A 35 -3.24 9.17 -1.83
N ILE A 36 -3.69 10.38 -2.12
CA ILE A 36 -4.55 10.70 -3.27
C ILE A 36 -3.83 11.64 -4.23
N GLY A 37 -4.14 11.55 -5.50
CA GLY A 37 -3.56 12.39 -6.54
C GLY A 37 -3.85 11.85 -7.93
N ALA A 38 -3.77 12.70 -8.93
CA ALA A 38 -3.98 12.33 -10.32
C ALA A 38 -2.97 11.30 -10.83
N ASN A 39 -3.24 10.71 -12.00
CA ASN A 39 -2.27 9.85 -12.68
C ASN A 39 -1.03 10.67 -13.01
N GLY A 40 0.15 10.09 -12.76
CA GLY A 40 1.42 10.80 -12.92
C GLY A 40 1.83 11.69 -11.74
N ALA A 41 1.02 11.80 -10.67
CA ALA A 41 1.37 12.62 -9.49
C ALA A 41 2.59 12.10 -8.70
N GLY A 42 3.11 10.89 -8.99
CA GLY A 42 4.26 10.30 -8.30
C GLY A 42 3.91 9.23 -7.27
N LYS A 43 2.62 8.88 -7.09
CA LYS A 43 2.14 7.92 -6.07
C LYS A 43 2.85 6.55 -6.15
N THR A 44 2.84 5.91 -7.31
CA THR A 44 3.54 4.62 -7.51
C THR A 44 5.05 4.74 -7.33
N THR A 45 5.66 5.88 -7.69
CA THR A 45 7.08 6.12 -7.42
C THR A 45 7.36 6.16 -5.93
N LEU A 46 6.51 6.84 -5.15
CA LEU A 46 6.60 6.85 -3.69
C LEU A 46 6.47 5.43 -3.12
N MET A 47 5.48 4.64 -3.57
CA MET A 47 5.29 3.25 -3.14
C MET A 47 6.50 2.37 -3.47
N ARG A 48 7.10 2.52 -4.66
CA ARG A 48 8.33 1.81 -5.05
C ARG A 48 9.53 2.22 -4.21
N SER A 49 9.62 3.49 -3.84
CA SER A 49 10.66 4.00 -2.92
C SER A 49 10.51 3.38 -1.53
N LEU A 50 9.31 3.43 -0.94
CA LEU A 50 9.03 2.88 0.38
C LEU A 50 9.23 1.37 0.47
N SER A 51 9.04 0.64 -0.63
CA SER A 51 9.21 -0.82 -0.70
C SER A 51 10.62 -1.27 -1.11
N GLY A 52 11.58 -0.35 -1.32
CA GLY A 52 12.95 -0.68 -1.72
C GLY A 52 13.09 -1.12 -3.19
N VAL A 53 12.01 -1.07 -3.99
CA VAL A 53 12.05 -1.35 -5.44
C VAL A 53 12.78 -0.22 -6.18
N LEU A 54 12.65 1.01 -5.71
CA LEU A 54 13.42 2.16 -6.15
C LEU A 54 14.29 2.64 -4.99
N ARG A 55 15.62 2.57 -5.15
CA ARG A 55 16.57 2.99 -4.12
C ARG A 55 16.72 4.50 -4.12
N ASN A 56 16.89 5.04 -2.92
CA ASN A 56 17.01 6.47 -2.66
C ASN A 56 18.19 6.76 -1.72
N GLY A 57 18.32 7.98 -1.22
CA GLY A 57 19.29 8.28 -0.18
C GLY A 57 19.03 7.46 1.10
N PRO A 58 20.07 6.96 1.78
CA PRO A 58 19.90 6.02 2.90
C PRO A 58 19.00 6.57 4.02
N ASP A 59 19.09 7.86 4.32
CA ASP A 59 18.32 8.52 5.38
C ASP A 59 17.03 9.20 4.90
N SER A 60 16.73 9.16 3.59
CA SER A 60 15.51 9.76 3.03
C SER A 60 14.23 9.00 3.38
N ILE A 61 14.37 7.73 3.78
CA ILE A 61 13.28 6.88 4.27
C ILE A 61 13.77 6.21 5.55
N ARG A 62 12.97 6.32 6.61
CA ARG A 62 13.28 5.70 7.90
C ARG A 62 12.12 4.81 8.35
N PHE A 63 12.47 3.62 8.81
CA PHE A 63 11.54 2.68 9.40
C PHE A 63 12.00 2.32 10.81
N ASP A 64 11.15 2.56 11.80
CA ASP A 64 11.47 2.38 13.23
C ASP A 64 12.77 3.10 13.63
N GLY A 65 12.95 4.33 13.11
CA GLY A 65 14.12 5.17 13.33
C GLY A 65 15.37 4.79 12.53
N ARG A 66 15.40 3.65 11.84
CA ARG A 66 16.53 3.18 11.02
C ARG A 66 16.36 3.66 9.57
N GLY A 67 17.45 4.19 8.96
CA GLY A 67 17.50 4.49 7.52
C GLY A 67 17.37 3.23 6.68
N ILE A 68 16.50 3.25 5.68
CA ILE A 68 16.21 2.11 4.78
C ILE A 68 16.18 2.52 3.29
N GLY A 69 16.43 3.79 2.97
CA GLY A 69 16.22 4.33 1.62
C GLY A 69 17.06 3.69 0.53
N ASP A 70 18.23 3.13 0.86
CA ASP A 70 19.14 2.45 -0.07
C ASP A 70 19.08 0.93 0.00
N LEU A 71 18.24 0.36 0.88
CA LEU A 71 18.07 -1.08 1.01
C LEU A 71 17.29 -1.68 -0.18
N PRO A 72 17.62 -2.91 -0.60
CA PRO A 72 16.86 -3.63 -1.60
C PRO A 72 15.51 -4.12 -1.06
N ALA A 73 14.57 -4.42 -1.96
CA ALA A 73 13.19 -4.75 -1.61
C ALA A 73 13.05 -5.99 -0.69
N ASP A 74 13.90 -6.98 -0.84
CA ASP A 74 13.92 -8.18 -0.01
C ASP A 74 14.32 -7.88 1.44
N GLU A 75 15.30 -6.99 1.67
CA GLU A 75 15.67 -6.53 3.01
C GLU A 75 14.57 -5.66 3.63
N VAL A 76 13.98 -4.74 2.85
CA VAL A 76 12.84 -3.91 3.30
C VAL A 76 11.65 -4.80 3.70
N MET A 77 11.35 -5.83 2.89
CA MET A 77 10.30 -6.81 3.20
C MET A 77 10.62 -7.60 4.48
N ALA A 78 11.87 -8.05 4.66
CA ALA A 78 12.30 -8.76 5.85
C ALA A 78 12.20 -7.94 7.14
N MET A 79 12.25 -6.60 7.03
CA MET A 79 12.02 -5.67 8.15
C MET A 79 10.52 -5.52 8.50
N GLY A 80 9.61 -5.98 7.65
CA GLY A 80 8.17 -5.95 7.89
C GLY A 80 7.39 -4.93 7.06
N ILE A 81 7.91 -4.51 5.91
CA ILE A 81 7.18 -3.66 4.95
C ILE A 81 6.80 -4.52 3.75
N ALA A 82 5.51 -4.78 3.55
CA ALA A 82 5.01 -5.53 2.40
C ALA A 82 4.19 -4.65 1.47
N MET A 83 4.20 -4.96 0.17
CA MET A 83 3.49 -4.18 -0.85
C MET A 83 2.50 -5.06 -1.62
N VAL A 84 1.27 -4.54 -1.77
CA VAL A 84 0.29 -4.99 -2.75
C VAL A 84 0.44 -4.09 -3.98
N PRO A 85 1.07 -4.54 -5.07
CA PRO A 85 1.34 -3.70 -6.22
C PRO A 85 0.09 -3.51 -7.08
N GLU A 86 0.06 -2.42 -7.84
CA GLU A 86 -0.90 -2.23 -8.92
C GLU A 86 -0.83 -3.42 -9.92
N GLY A 87 -1.99 -3.82 -10.44
CA GLY A 87 -2.09 -4.92 -11.41
C GLY A 87 -1.89 -6.30 -10.82
N ARG A 88 -2.00 -6.45 -9.48
CA ARG A 88 -2.09 -7.72 -8.71
C ARG A 88 -0.83 -8.58 -8.76
N LYS A 89 -0.14 -8.67 -9.90
CA LYS A 89 1.15 -9.38 -10.13
C LYS A 89 1.14 -10.80 -9.54
N LEU A 90 0.09 -11.58 -9.80
CA LEU A 90 0.04 -12.99 -9.44
C LEU A 90 0.96 -13.81 -10.32
N PHE A 91 1.41 -14.95 -9.80
CA PHE A 91 2.10 -15.97 -10.57
C PHE A 91 1.04 -16.81 -11.30
N PRO A 92 0.92 -16.69 -12.63
CA PRO A 92 -0.22 -17.25 -13.36
C PRO A 92 -0.22 -18.79 -13.43
N SER A 93 0.95 -19.40 -13.30
CA SER A 93 1.13 -20.86 -13.28
C SER A 93 0.87 -21.51 -11.93
N LEU A 94 0.77 -20.71 -10.88
CA LEU A 94 0.57 -21.18 -9.51
C LEU A 94 -0.90 -21.13 -9.12
N SER A 95 -1.31 -22.05 -8.27
CA SER A 95 -2.62 -22.03 -7.61
C SER A 95 -2.76 -20.82 -6.67
N VAL A 96 -3.99 -20.55 -6.22
CA VAL A 96 -4.27 -19.54 -5.19
C VAL A 96 -3.45 -19.81 -3.94
N GLU A 97 -3.46 -21.04 -3.43
CA GLU A 97 -2.74 -21.40 -2.23
C GLU A 97 -1.22 -21.21 -2.36
N GLU A 98 -0.63 -21.65 -3.47
CA GLU A 98 0.80 -21.44 -3.74
C GLU A 98 1.14 -19.95 -3.88
N ASN A 99 0.29 -19.14 -4.54
CA ASN A 99 0.46 -17.69 -4.58
C ASN A 99 0.46 -17.07 -3.16
N LEU A 100 -0.40 -17.55 -2.26
CA LEU A 100 -0.42 -17.09 -0.87
C LEU A 100 0.85 -17.53 -0.12
N GLN A 101 1.26 -18.80 -0.26
CA GLN A 101 2.42 -19.38 0.43
C GLN A 101 3.74 -18.67 0.09
N ILE A 102 3.90 -18.20 -1.17
CA ILE A 102 5.07 -17.40 -1.55
C ILE A 102 5.21 -16.15 -0.67
N GLY A 103 4.10 -15.53 -0.25
CA GLY A 103 4.13 -14.38 0.64
C GLY A 103 4.76 -14.65 2.02
N ALA A 104 4.80 -15.92 2.43
CA ALA A 104 5.46 -16.33 3.67
C ALA A 104 6.96 -16.63 3.50
N TYR A 105 7.49 -16.57 2.27
CA TYR A 105 8.90 -16.83 2.01
C TYR A 105 9.78 -15.74 2.65
N GLY A 106 10.83 -16.17 3.34
CA GLY A 106 11.78 -15.25 3.98
C GLY A 106 11.31 -14.64 5.31
N ARG A 107 10.08 -14.92 5.78
CA ARG A 107 9.71 -14.51 7.13
C ARG A 107 10.41 -15.41 8.17
N ASN A 108 11.01 -14.76 9.16
CA ASN A 108 11.80 -15.43 10.20
C ASN A 108 10.98 -15.80 11.45
N THR A 109 9.74 -15.31 11.57
CA THR A 109 8.90 -15.47 12.77
C THR A 109 7.49 -15.87 12.41
N GLY A 110 6.80 -16.59 13.31
CA GLY A 110 5.36 -16.76 13.27
C GLY A 110 4.66 -15.40 13.44
N GLY A 111 3.35 -15.35 13.17
CA GLY A 111 2.55 -14.14 13.32
C GLY A 111 1.07 -14.46 13.17
N TYR A 112 0.24 -13.41 13.18
CA TYR A 112 -1.21 -13.54 13.06
C TYR A 112 -1.63 -14.14 11.71
N TRP A 113 -0.95 -13.73 10.62
CA TRP A 113 -1.35 -14.14 9.29
C TRP A 113 -0.79 -15.52 8.91
N SER A 114 -1.71 -16.41 8.56
CA SER A 114 -1.52 -17.75 8.06
C SER A 114 -2.50 -18.02 6.92
N LEU A 115 -2.43 -19.17 6.25
CA LEU A 115 -3.44 -19.55 5.25
C LEU A 115 -4.85 -19.52 5.85
N ASP A 116 -5.03 -20.05 7.08
CA ASP A 116 -6.34 -20.09 7.72
C ASP A 116 -6.89 -18.67 7.96
N THR A 117 -6.10 -17.76 8.52
CA THR A 117 -6.56 -16.40 8.80
C THR A 117 -6.78 -15.57 7.53
N VAL A 118 -6.03 -15.83 6.45
CA VAL A 118 -6.29 -15.24 5.13
C VAL A 118 -7.59 -15.80 4.53
N TYR A 119 -7.87 -17.09 4.70
CA TYR A 119 -9.14 -17.67 4.27
C TYR A 119 -10.33 -17.18 5.11
N ASP A 120 -10.13 -16.91 6.40
CA ASP A 120 -11.17 -16.26 7.24
C ASP A 120 -11.41 -14.81 6.83
N LEU A 121 -10.38 -14.12 6.30
CA LEU A 121 -10.52 -12.78 5.76
C LEU A 121 -11.25 -12.79 4.40
N PHE A 122 -10.90 -13.75 3.53
CA PHE A 122 -11.42 -13.91 2.18
C PHE A 122 -11.88 -15.35 1.92
N PRO A 123 -13.08 -15.79 2.38
CA PRO A 123 -13.54 -17.19 2.30
C PRO A 123 -13.53 -17.77 0.89
N VAL A 124 -13.81 -16.95 -0.12
CA VAL A 124 -13.78 -17.35 -1.53
C VAL A 124 -12.43 -17.90 -1.97
N LEU A 125 -11.34 -17.47 -1.35
CA LEU A 125 -10.00 -17.98 -1.67
C LEU A 125 -9.81 -19.42 -1.20
N LYS A 126 -10.43 -19.82 -0.08
CA LYS A 126 -10.43 -21.21 0.40
C LYS A 126 -11.14 -22.14 -0.58
N GLU A 127 -12.31 -21.70 -1.10
CA GLU A 127 -13.07 -22.44 -2.09
C GLU A 127 -12.31 -22.62 -3.40
N ARG A 128 -11.47 -21.64 -3.75
CA ARG A 128 -10.70 -21.57 -4.99
C ARG A 128 -9.22 -21.92 -4.83
N ARG A 129 -8.81 -22.48 -3.69
CA ARG A 129 -7.39 -22.66 -3.33
C ARG A 129 -6.56 -23.43 -4.37
N SER A 130 -7.16 -24.40 -5.04
CA SER A 130 -6.48 -25.21 -6.07
C SER A 130 -6.60 -24.63 -7.48
N ASN A 131 -7.33 -23.53 -7.68
CA ASN A 131 -7.48 -22.90 -8.99
C ASN A 131 -6.23 -22.08 -9.33
N PRO A 132 -5.79 -22.05 -10.61
CA PRO A 132 -4.75 -21.15 -11.04
C PRO A 132 -5.23 -19.68 -10.96
N GLY A 133 -4.30 -18.76 -10.72
CA GLY A 133 -4.62 -17.33 -10.62
C GLY A 133 -5.34 -16.75 -11.84
N THR A 134 -5.13 -17.33 -13.01
CA THR A 134 -5.77 -16.93 -14.27
C THR A 134 -7.25 -17.29 -14.35
N ALA A 135 -7.73 -18.25 -13.58
CA ALA A 135 -9.14 -18.67 -13.53
C ALA A 135 -9.99 -17.81 -12.57
N LEU A 136 -9.39 -16.84 -11.90
CA LEU A 136 -10.06 -15.98 -10.94
C LEU A 136 -10.62 -14.71 -11.59
N SER A 137 -11.73 -14.19 -11.03
CA SER A 137 -12.18 -12.83 -11.34
C SER A 137 -11.17 -11.78 -10.87
N GLY A 138 -11.23 -10.57 -11.44
CA GLY A 138 -10.32 -9.48 -11.05
C GLY A 138 -10.33 -9.17 -9.55
N GLY A 139 -11.50 -9.22 -8.91
CA GLY A 139 -11.63 -9.03 -7.47
C GLY A 139 -11.00 -10.16 -6.65
N GLN A 140 -11.20 -11.41 -7.07
CA GLN A 140 -10.56 -12.56 -6.42
C GLN A 140 -9.04 -12.51 -6.56
N GLN A 141 -8.52 -12.12 -7.73
CA GLN A 141 -7.09 -11.90 -7.92
C GLN A 141 -6.53 -10.81 -6.99
N GLN A 142 -7.30 -9.74 -6.77
CA GLN A 142 -6.92 -8.68 -5.83
C GLN A 142 -6.88 -9.18 -4.39
N MET A 143 -7.86 -10.00 -3.97
CA MET A 143 -7.87 -10.64 -2.66
C MET A 143 -6.66 -11.58 -2.48
N VAL A 144 -6.25 -12.33 -3.51
CA VAL A 144 -5.02 -13.14 -3.48
C VAL A 144 -3.78 -12.25 -3.32
N ALA A 145 -3.69 -11.13 -4.05
CA ALA A 145 -2.55 -10.21 -3.95
C ALA A 145 -2.42 -9.61 -2.53
N ILE A 146 -3.55 -9.20 -1.93
CA ILE A 146 -3.60 -8.72 -0.54
C ILE A 146 -3.22 -9.86 0.43
N GLY A 147 -3.84 -11.03 0.30
CA GLY A 147 -3.53 -12.20 1.14
C GLY A 147 -2.06 -12.60 1.06
N ARG A 148 -1.47 -12.60 -0.13
CA ARG A 148 -0.04 -12.86 -0.32
C ARG A 148 0.84 -11.87 0.44
N ALA A 149 0.52 -10.58 0.40
CA ALA A 149 1.26 -9.57 1.15
C ALA A 149 1.10 -9.77 2.67
N LEU A 150 -0.11 -10.09 3.14
CA LEU A 150 -0.39 -10.36 4.56
C LEU A 150 0.37 -11.59 5.07
N MET A 151 0.58 -12.61 4.24
CA MET A 151 1.33 -13.82 4.62
C MET A 151 2.77 -13.54 5.07
N SER A 152 3.35 -12.38 4.73
CA SER A 152 4.64 -11.95 5.30
C SER A 152 4.56 -11.43 6.74
N ASN A 153 3.35 -11.31 7.33
CA ASN A 153 3.08 -10.70 8.63
C ASN A 153 3.66 -9.27 8.76
N PRO A 154 3.26 -8.34 7.89
CA PRO A 154 3.87 -7.02 7.82
C PRO A 154 3.48 -6.14 9.01
N ARG A 155 4.43 -5.28 9.45
CA ARG A 155 4.16 -4.12 10.32
C ARG A 155 3.58 -2.95 9.51
N VAL A 156 3.97 -2.84 8.23
CA VAL A 156 3.44 -1.85 7.28
C VAL A 156 2.99 -2.55 6.00
N LEU A 157 1.73 -2.33 5.63
CA LEU A 157 1.16 -2.81 4.37
C LEU A 157 0.98 -1.63 3.42
N LEU A 158 1.70 -1.64 2.31
CA LEU A 158 1.59 -0.67 1.22
C LEU A 158 0.59 -1.19 0.18
N CYS A 159 -0.47 -0.43 -0.13
CA CYS A 159 -1.51 -0.81 -1.08
C CYS A 159 -1.53 0.19 -2.24
N ASP A 160 -1.10 -0.22 -3.43
CA ASP A 160 -1.04 0.63 -4.62
C ASP A 160 -2.26 0.37 -5.53
N GLU A 161 -3.23 1.31 -5.52
CA GLU A 161 -4.44 1.33 -6.33
C GLU A 161 -5.22 0.00 -6.32
N ILE A 162 -5.52 -0.52 -5.12
CA ILE A 162 -6.14 -1.84 -4.92
C ILE A 162 -7.59 -1.92 -5.41
N SER A 163 -8.25 -0.78 -5.63
CA SER A 163 -9.64 -0.69 -6.13
C SER A 163 -9.73 -0.61 -7.67
N LEU A 164 -8.60 -0.35 -8.36
CA LEU A 164 -8.59 -0.02 -9.78
C LEU A 164 -9.17 -1.15 -10.65
N GLY A 165 -10.17 -0.78 -11.47
CA GLY A 165 -10.82 -1.69 -12.43
C GLY A 165 -11.69 -2.77 -11.79
N LEU A 166 -12.15 -2.56 -10.55
CA LEU A 166 -13.05 -3.46 -9.84
C LEU A 166 -14.47 -2.93 -9.77
N ALA A 167 -15.44 -3.83 -9.71
CA ALA A 167 -16.83 -3.47 -9.50
C ALA A 167 -17.05 -2.92 -8.07
N PRO A 168 -17.97 -1.94 -7.86
CA PRO A 168 -18.17 -1.30 -6.55
C PRO A 168 -18.45 -2.26 -5.40
N VAL A 169 -19.15 -3.37 -5.65
CA VAL A 169 -19.44 -4.39 -4.63
C VAL A 169 -18.16 -5.08 -4.16
N ILE A 170 -17.25 -5.38 -5.06
CA ILE A 170 -15.96 -6.02 -4.76
C ILE A 170 -15.05 -5.05 -3.98
N ILE A 171 -15.05 -3.79 -4.39
CA ILE A 171 -14.30 -2.74 -3.69
C ILE A 171 -14.74 -2.68 -2.21
N LYS A 172 -16.05 -2.64 -1.96
CA LYS A 172 -16.60 -2.68 -0.60
C LYS A 172 -16.13 -3.90 0.19
N ASP A 173 -16.08 -5.08 -0.43
CA ASP A 173 -15.66 -6.30 0.26
C ASP A 173 -14.16 -6.28 0.58
N ILE A 174 -13.32 -5.73 -0.30
CA ILE A 174 -11.89 -5.53 -0.03
C ILE A 174 -11.70 -4.53 1.12
N TYR A 175 -12.41 -3.41 1.10
CA TYR A 175 -12.25 -2.40 2.16
C TYR A 175 -12.83 -2.83 3.53
N LYS A 176 -13.77 -3.77 3.58
CA LYS A 176 -14.18 -4.44 4.84
C LYS A 176 -13.05 -5.21 5.51
N ALA A 177 -11.99 -5.57 4.78
CA ALA A 177 -10.82 -6.22 5.34
C ALA A 177 -9.92 -5.25 6.12
N VAL A 178 -9.93 -3.95 5.81
CA VAL A 178 -9.04 -2.94 6.43
C VAL A 178 -9.11 -2.94 7.96
N PRO A 179 -10.29 -2.90 8.62
CA PRO A 179 -10.35 -2.97 10.07
C PRO A 179 -9.73 -4.23 10.66
N LYS A 180 -9.88 -5.40 10.00
CA LYS A 180 -9.28 -6.66 10.46
C LYS A 180 -7.75 -6.65 10.28
N ILE A 181 -7.25 -6.07 9.19
CA ILE A 181 -5.82 -5.89 8.95
C ILE A 181 -5.21 -4.98 10.01
N ARG A 182 -5.85 -3.86 10.32
CA ARG A 182 -5.42 -2.97 11.42
C ARG A 182 -5.43 -3.66 12.79
N ALA A 183 -6.48 -4.44 13.06
CA ALA A 183 -6.59 -5.19 14.33
C ALA A 183 -5.48 -6.26 14.49
N SER A 184 -4.86 -6.72 13.42
CA SER A 184 -3.68 -7.59 13.47
C SER A 184 -2.38 -6.85 13.85
N GLY A 185 -2.43 -5.52 14.01
CA GLY A 185 -1.29 -4.67 14.36
C GLY A 185 -0.56 -4.04 13.16
N ALA A 186 -1.05 -4.24 11.93
CA ALA A 186 -0.45 -3.64 10.75
C ALA A 186 -0.89 -2.17 10.58
N SER A 187 0.07 -1.28 10.31
CA SER A 187 -0.17 0.06 9.80
C SER A 187 -0.30 0.02 8.28
N MET A 188 -1.01 0.98 7.67
CA MET A 188 -1.29 0.90 6.23
C MET A 188 -1.00 2.23 5.52
N ILE A 189 -0.45 2.13 4.30
CA ILE A 189 -0.48 3.23 3.32
C ILE A 189 -1.30 2.75 2.13
N VAL A 190 -2.38 3.49 1.81
CA VAL A 190 -3.29 3.15 0.72
C VAL A 190 -3.23 4.26 -0.33
N VAL A 191 -2.82 3.92 -1.53
CA VAL A 191 -2.87 4.82 -2.68
C VAL A 191 -4.17 4.60 -3.41
N GLU A 192 -4.94 5.67 -3.65
CA GLU A 192 -6.23 5.61 -4.34
C GLU A 192 -6.46 6.82 -5.24
N GLN A 193 -7.28 6.60 -6.27
CA GLN A 193 -7.78 7.66 -7.15
C GLN A 193 -9.15 8.16 -6.69
N ASP A 194 -9.96 7.29 -6.07
CA ASP A 194 -11.25 7.66 -5.51
C ASP A 194 -11.08 8.28 -4.12
N ILE A 195 -11.30 9.60 -4.06
CA ILE A 195 -11.16 10.40 -2.83
C ILE A 195 -12.11 9.89 -1.73
N GLY A 196 -13.34 9.51 -2.10
CA GLY A 196 -14.34 9.05 -1.14
C GLY A 196 -13.91 7.75 -0.45
N GLN A 197 -13.34 6.81 -1.20
CA GLN A 197 -12.83 5.56 -0.64
C GLN A 197 -11.59 5.78 0.22
N ALA A 198 -10.65 6.61 -0.25
CA ALA A 198 -9.46 6.96 0.50
C ALA A 198 -9.81 7.56 1.87
N MET A 199 -10.73 8.54 1.87
CA MET A 199 -11.17 9.21 3.11
C MET A 199 -11.96 8.31 4.06
N ALA A 200 -12.68 7.31 3.54
CA ALA A 200 -13.50 6.41 4.37
C ALA A 200 -12.67 5.45 5.25
N VAL A 201 -11.40 5.22 4.91
CA VAL A 201 -10.55 4.25 5.61
C VAL A 201 -9.33 4.87 6.29
N ALA A 202 -8.98 6.11 5.94
CA ALA A 202 -7.78 6.77 6.42
C ALA A 202 -8.00 7.53 7.73
N ASP A 203 -7.00 7.50 8.61
CA ASP A 203 -6.88 8.41 9.75
C ASP A 203 -6.28 9.75 9.30
N ARG A 204 -5.46 9.74 8.24
CA ARG A 204 -4.83 10.91 7.64
C ARG A 204 -4.68 10.74 6.13
N VAL A 205 -4.82 11.85 5.41
CA VAL A 205 -4.73 11.91 3.95
C VAL A 205 -3.59 12.84 3.54
N TYR A 206 -2.86 12.43 2.52
CA TYR A 206 -1.89 13.25 1.78
C TYR A 206 -2.36 13.41 0.34
N CYS A 207 -2.47 14.66 -0.13
CA CYS A 207 -2.72 14.96 -1.54
C CYS A 207 -1.38 15.15 -2.24
N MET A 208 -1.23 14.47 -3.37
CA MET A 208 0.02 14.45 -4.13
C MET A 208 -0.21 15.01 -5.54
N MET A 209 0.61 15.99 -5.95
CA MET A 209 0.59 16.57 -7.28
C MET A 209 2.04 16.83 -7.74
N GLU A 210 2.36 16.42 -8.96
CA GLU A 210 3.67 16.65 -9.60
C GLU A 210 4.87 16.27 -8.71
N GLY A 211 4.77 15.12 -8.05
CA GLY A 211 5.82 14.59 -7.19
C GLY A 211 6.01 15.30 -5.85
N ARG A 212 5.05 16.09 -5.40
CA ARG A 212 5.06 16.85 -4.14
C ARG A 212 3.80 16.57 -3.33
N ILE A 213 3.89 16.70 -2.01
CA ILE A 213 2.72 16.80 -1.13
C ILE A 213 2.21 18.23 -1.17
N THR A 214 0.95 18.41 -1.55
CA THR A 214 0.30 19.74 -1.66
C THR A 214 -0.64 20.02 -0.51
N LEU A 215 -1.16 18.96 0.14
CA LEU A 215 -2.09 19.07 1.26
C LEU A 215 -1.97 17.82 2.14
N SER A 216 -2.09 17.97 3.45
CA SER A 216 -2.22 16.83 4.37
C SER A 216 -3.11 17.19 5.55
N GLY A 217 -3.84 16.20 6.08
CA GLY A 217 -4.70 16.38 7.26
C GLY A 217 -5.57 15.16 7.54
N SER A 218 -6.32 15.21 8.65
CA SER A 218 -7.35 14.21 8.91
C SER A 218 -8.54 14.40 7.95
N PRO A 219 -9.27 13.32 7.56
CA PRO A 219 -10.44 13.42 6.69
C PRO A 219 -11.45 14.47 7.14
N ASP A 220 -11.69 14.59 8.45
CA ASP A 220 -12.66 15.53 9.01
C ASP A 220 -12.21 17.00 8.97
N ALA A 221 -10.89 17.24 8.91
CA ALA A 221 -10.33 18.59 8.84
C ALA A 221 -10.19 19.12 7.40
N LEU A 222 -10.26 18.25 6.40
CA LEU A 222 -10.07 18.62 5.00
C LEU A 222 -11.41 18.93 4.32
N SER A 223 -11.58 20.16 3.82
CA SER A 223 -12.75 20.51 3.03
C SER A 223 -12.65 19.86 1.63
N ARG A 224 -13.82 19.57 1.02
CA ARG A 224 -13.88 19.07 -0.36
C ARG A 224 -13.20 20.03 -1.36
N GLU A 225 -13.33 21.34 -1.14
CA GLU A 225 -12.70 22.36 -1.97
C GLU A 225 -11.17 22.34 -1.84
N ALA A 226 -10.64 22.22 -0.61
CA ALA A 226 -9.19 22.09 -0.39
C ALA A 226 -8.62 20.86 -1.08
N ILE A 227 -9.31 19.71 -0.98
CA ILE A 227 -8.89 18.49 -1.67
C ILE A 227 -8.96 18.66 -3.18
N HIS A 228 -10.04 19.25 -3.72
CA HIS A 228 -10.19 19.50 -5.15
C HIS A 228 -9.04 20.38 -5.67
N ASN A 229 -8.72 21.47 -4.98
CA ASN A 229 -7.63 22.36 -5.35
C ASN A 229 -6.26 21.69 -5.27
N ALA A 230 -6.06 20.85 -4.26
CA ALA A 230 -4.81 20.09 -4.10
C ALA A 230 -4.66 18.95 -5.14
N TYR A 231 -5.79 18.44 -5.68
CA TYR A 231 -5.81 17.35 -6.66
C TYR A 231 -5.68 17.85 -8.10
N PHE A 232 -6.35 18.96 -8.44
CA PHE A 232 -6.44 19.50 -9.82
C PHE A 232 -5.61 20.78 -10.03
N GLY A 233 -5.03 21.33 -8.98
CA GLY A 233 -4.48 22.69 -8.97
C GLY A 233 -5.58 23.74 -8.71
N ALA A 234 -5.22 24.84 -8.07
CA ALA A 234 -6.13 25.97 -7.95
C ALA A 234 -6.52 26.45 -9.37
N ALA A 235 -7.80 26.56 -9.63
CA ALA A 235 -8.26 27.21 -10.86
C ALA A 235 -7.70 28.63 -10.89
N ALA A 236 -6.89 28.95 -11.92
CA ALA A 236 -6.32 30.26 -12.14
C ALA A 236 -7.43 31.27 -12.50
#